data_234ce236454bff4e766bd21c7020e3e5
#
_entry.id   234ce236454bff4e766bd21c7020e3e5
#
_cell.length_a   1.000
_cell.length_b   1.000
_cell.length_c   1.000
_cell.angle_alpha   90.00
_cell.angle_beta   90.00
_cell.angle_gamma   90.00
#
_symmetry.space_group_name_H-M   'P 1'
#
loop_
_entity.id
_entity.type
_entity.pdbx_description
1 polymer ?
#
loop_
_entity_poly.entity_id
_entity_poly.type
_entity_poly.pdbx_seq_one_letter_code
_entity_poly.pdbx_strand_id
1 'polypeptide(L)'
;MKSTHDPLVSATQLHALVLAVRDLRPQDSFFGPEFVASIVGAIVGGLIAAGIQYYSYWEQRRERILSEKQRQAANAFSILTKINRAYTTIGAVKKQVDKAALECVKRGISLSSGFEAFSSDMPRFDLTADEVEFLRTTRDGDLISDVLNLPGIHNMYADTLSLLRDYKLRILELQESTSLRLDGSGTSVFVGPNASRARLEKYQADKLVASLIGFTLRDEPRTRALLKKSQITFIELVGKEHIGPVWDVSSK
;
A
#
# COMPACT_ATOMS: atom_id res chain seq x y z
N MET A 1 25.01 -10.42 16.58
CA MET A 1 26.36 -10.30 17.17
C MET A 1 26.55 -8.86 17.62
N LYS A 2 26.46 -8.58 18.93
CA LYS A 2 26.69 -7.26 19.50
C LYS A 2 28.21 -7.10 19.68
N SER A 3 28.84 -6.25 18.85
CA SER A 3 30.19 -5.77 19.10
C SER A 3 30.07 -4.61 20.09
N THR A 4 30.28 -4.91 21.35
CA THR A 4 30.49 -3.91 22.41
C THR A 4 31.91 -3.39 22.26
N HIS A 5 32.12 -2.31 21.52
CA HIS A 5 33.34 -1.53 21.62
C HIS A 5 33.30 -0.77 22.92
N ASP A 6 34.16 -1.21 23.85
CA ASP A 6 34.29 -0.72 25.21
C ASP A 6 34.94 0.69 25.19
N PRO A 7 34.23 1.76 25.66
CA PRO A 7 34.82 3.12 25.68
C PRO A 7 35.96 3.27 26.69
N LEU A 8 36.22 2.26 27.50
CA LEU A 8 37.33 2.25 28.48
C LEU A 8 38.72 2.14 27.84
N VAL A 9 38.80 1.61 26.59
CA VAL A 9 40.11 1.52 25.88
C VAL A 9 40.65 2.91 25.53
N SER A 10 39.80 3.90 25.31
CA SER A 10 40.21 5.27 24.99
C SER A 10 40.80 6.01 26.18
N ALA A 11 40.35 5.78 27.40
CA ALA A 11 40.85 6.45 28.60
C ALA A 11 42.28 5.96 28.97
N THR A 12 42.51 4.66 28.83
CA THR A 12 43.87 4.07 29.10
C THR A 12 44.86 4.48 28.05
N GLN A 13 44.47 4.58 26.79
CA GLN A 13 45.33 5.10 25.71
C GLN A 13 45.64 6.59 25.88
N LEU A 14 44.67 7.39 26.33
CA LEU A 14 44.86 8.79 26.66
C LEU A 14 45.85 8.98 27.81
N HIS A 15 45.75 8.15 28.84
CA HIS A 15 46.66 8.19 29.99
C HIS A 15 48.10 7.78 29.61
N ALA A 16 48.26 6.75 28.78
CA ALA A 16 49.55 6.33 28.26
C ALA A 16 50.20 7.41 27.37
N LEU A 17 49.40 8.14 26.58
CA LEU A 17 49.87 9.22 25.72
C LEU A 17 50.33 10.45 26.53
N VAL A 18 49.57 10.79 27.61
CA VAL A 18 49.94 11.86 28.55
C VAL A 18 51.24 11.54 29.28
N LEU A 19 51.44 10.29 29.69
CA LEU A 19 52.70 9.85 30.32
C LEU A 19 53.88 9.87 29.32
N ALA A 20 53.68 9.42 28.07
CA ALA A 20 54.71 9.47 27.02
C ALA A 20 55.11 10.92 26.67
N VAL A 21 54.20 11.86 26.67
CA VAL A 21 54.47 13.29 26.46
C VAL A 21 55.19 13.90 27.67
N ARG A 22 54.92 13.44 28.89
CA ARG A 22 55.55 13.91 30.12
C ARG A 22 57.03 13.46 30.22
N ASP A 23 57.38 12.30 29.65
CA ASP A 23 58.74 11.75 29.64
C ASP A 23 59.64 12.34 28.55
N LEU A 24 59.12 13.14 27.64
CA LEU A 24 59.87 13.94 26.69
C LEU A 24 60.51 15.15 27.41
N ARG A 25 61.49 14.89 28.29
CA ARG A 25 62.38 15.96 28.83
C ARG A 25 63.21 16.50 27.70
N PRO A 26 63.31 17.83 27.49
CA PRO A 26 64.13 18.42 26.51
C PRO A 26 65.62 18.34 26.98
N GLN A 27 66.36 17.42 26.44
CA GLN A 27 67.79 17.60 26.38
C GLN A 27 68.12 18.38 25.09
N ASP A 28 68.57 19.60 25.29
CA ASP A 28 69.12 20.52 24.30
C ASP A 28 68.20 21.15 23.23
N SER A 29 67.82 22.36 23.54
CA SER A 29 67.65 23.59 22.74
C SER A 29 66.97 23.61 21.37
N PHE A 30 66.53 22.52 20.81
CA PHE A 30 65.79 22.54 19.51
C PHE A 30 64.27 22.55 19.62
N PHE A 31 63.73 22.22 20.78
CA PHE A 31 62.27 22.22 21.01
C PHE A 31 61.94 23.16 22.16
N GLY A 32 61.73 24.42 21.88
CA GLY A 32 61.22 25.40 22.86
C GLY A 32 59.87 25.00 23.45
N PRO A 33 59.51 25.49 24.64
CA PRO A 33 58.24 25.19 25.32
C PRO A 33 57.01 25.50 24.46
N GLU A 34 57.14 26.42 23.50
CA GLU A 34 56.11 26.78 22.54
C GLU A 34 55.81 25.67 21.52
N PHE A 35 56.84 24.91 21.09
CA PHE A 35 56.67 23.77 20.18
C PHE A 35 55.94 22.59 20.87
N VAL A 36 56.29 22.30 22.12
CA VAL A 36 55.61 21.26 22.91
C VAL A 36 54.15 21.64 23.17
N ALA A 37 53.88 22.90 23.50
CA ALA A 37 52.54 23.41 23.70
C ALA A 37 51.67 23.32 22.39
N SER A 38 52.28 23.60 21.24
CA SER A 38 51.65 23.48 19.93
C SER A 38 51.29 22.02 19.59
N ILE A 39 52.19 21.06 19.83
CA ILE A 39 51.90 19.64 19.62
C ILE A 39 50.80 19.14 20.55
N VAL A 40 50.86 19.48 21.84
CA VAL A 40 49.83 19.10 22.80
C VAL A 40 48.47 19.71 22.40
N GLY A 41 48.47 20.98 21.97
CA GLY A 41 47.25 21.65 21.49
C GLY A 41 46.68 20.96 20.23
N ALA A 42 47.55 20.57 19.28
CA ALA A 42 47.11 19.84 18.08
C ALA A 42 46.54 18.45 18.40
N ILE A 43 47.15 17.72 19.33
CA ILE A 43 46.67 16.39 19.76
C ILE A 43 45.32 16.53 20.48
N VAL A 44 45.19 17.44 21.42
CA VAL A 44 43.95 17.68 22.17
C VAL A 44 42.86 18.16 21.21
N GLY A 45 43.14 19.11 20.32
CA GLY A 45 42.23 19.58 19.30
C GLY A 45 41.77 18.46 18.36
N GLY A 46 42.72 17.60 17.92
CA GLY A 46 42.42 16.44 17.09
C GLY A 46 41.51 15.41 17.79
N LEU A 47 41.74 15.15 19.08
CA LEU A 47 40.89 14.23 19.87
C LEU A 47 39.48 14.77 20.08
N ILE A 48 39.33 16.07 20.35
CA ILE A 48 38.06 16.73 20.47
C ILE A 48 37.29 16.67 19.12
N ALA A 49 37.99 17.01 18.03
CA ALA A 49 37.38 16.95 16.69
C ALA A 49 36.95 15.52 16.31
N ALA A 50 37.79 14.51 16.60
CA ALA A 50 37.45 13.11 16.38
C ALA A 50 36.24 12.66 17.24
N GLY A 51 36.16 13.11 18.49
CA GLY A 51 35.03 12.84 19.39
C GLY A 51 33.70 13.44 18.86
N ILE A 52 33.72 14.70 18.42
CA ILE A 52 32.57 15.37 17.83
C ILE A 52 32.13 14.65 16.54
N GLN A 53 33.09 14.28 15.70
CA GLN A 53 32.84 13.61 14.43
C GLN A 53 32.25 12.21 14.64
N TYR A 54 32.72 11.46 15.65
CA TYR A 54 32.17 10.16 16.03
C TYR A 54 30.76 10.27 16.58
N TYR A 55 30.50 11.25 17.45
CA TYR A 55 29.14 11.52 17.98
C TYR A 55 28.16 11.88 16.86
N SER A 56 28.56 12.81 15.99
CA SER A 56 27.75 13.22 14.82
C SER A 56 27.43 12.05 13.88
N TYR A 57 28.44 11.18 13.62
CA TYR A 57 28.24 9.97 12.82
C TYR A 57 27.25 9.01 13.46
N TRP A 58 27.35 8.81 14.79
CA TRP A 58 26.43 7.93 15.52
C TRP A 58 24.99 8.47 15.53
N GLU A 59 24.82 9.76 15.72
CA GLU A 59 23.52 10.45 15.66
C GLU A 59 22.88 10.35 14.27
N GLN A 60 23.62 10.66 13.22
CA GLN A 60 23.17 10.49 11.83
C GLN A 60 22.78 9.05 11.50
N ARG A 61 23.55 8.08 12.01
CA ARG A 61 23.21 6.67 11.82
C ARG A 61 21.90 6.30 12.52
N ARG A 62 21.68 6.81 13.73
CA ARG A 62 20.44 6.61 14.48
C ARG A 62 19.24 7.22 13.76
N GLU A 63 19.38 8.43 13.27
CA GLU A 63 18.34 9.13 12.50
C GLU A 63 18.00 8.40 11.20
N ARG A 64 18.99 7.91 10.47
CA ARG A 64 18.77 7.09 9.26
C ARG A 64 17.99 5.82 9.55
N ILE A 65 18.31 5.12 10.63
CA ILE A 65 17.60 3.90 11.03
C ILE A 65 16.14 4.22 11.40
N LEU A 66 15.92 5.32 12.12
CA LEU A 66 14.56 5.75 12.49
C LEU A 66 13.75 6.18 11.27
N SER A 67 14.32 6.99 10.39
CA SER A 67 13.65 7.42 9.16
C SER A 67 13.33 6.26 8.23
N GLU A 68 14.22 5.28 8.11
CA GLU A 68 13.97 4.07 7.32
C GLU A 68 12.82 3.23 7.90
N LYS A 69 12.77 3.04 9.21
CA LYS A 69 11.65 2.37 9.87
C LYS A 69 10.33 3.09 9.66
N GLN A 70 10.33 4.42 9.76
CA GLN A 70 9.12 5.23 9.49
C GLN A 70 8.68 5.10 8.03
N ARG A 71 9.62 5.11 7.07
CA ARG A 71 9.32 4.90 5.64
C ARG A 71 8.71 3.53 5.40
N GLN A 72 9.28 2.48 5.99
CA GLN A 72 8.75 1.11 5.88
C GLN A 72 7.35 1.00 6.48
N ALA A 73 7.11 1.61 7.63
CA ALA A 73 5.79 1.64 8.26
C ALA A 73 4.76 2.39 7.41
N ALA A 74 5.13 3.53 6.83
CA ALA A 74 4.26 4.28 5.92
C ALA A 74 3.89 3.49 4.66
N ASN A 75 4.87 2.78 4.05
CA ASN A 75 4.64 1.93 2.89
C ASN A 75 3.74 0.74 3.24
N ALA A 76 3.98 0.07 4.37
CA ALA A 76 3.13 -1.02 4.88
C ALA A 76 1.69 -0.56 5.06
N PHE A 77 1.47 0.59 5.70
CA PHE A 77 0.16 1.18 5.92
C PHE A 77 -0.54 1.55 4.61
N SER A 78 0.20 2.15 3.67
CA SER A 78 -0.32 2.51 2.34
C SER A 78 -0.81 1.28 1.58
N ILE A 79 -0.01 0.20 1.54
CA ILE A 79 -0.37 -1.06 0.90
C ILE A 79 -1.62 -1.67 1.56
N LEU A 80 -1.66 -1.74 2.90
CA LEU A 80 -2.84 -2.25 3.61
C LEU A 80 -4.09 -1.45 3.30
N THR A 81 -3.99 -0.13 3.21
CA THR A 81 -5.09 0.74 2.84
C THR A 81 -5.60 0.44 1.43
N LYS A 82 -4.70 0.19 0.48
CA LYS A 82 -5.05 -0.19 -0.90
C LYS A 82 -5.72 -1.57 -0.96
N ILE A 83 -5.19 -2.56 -0.22
CA ILE A 83 -5.81 -3.90 -0.12
C ILE A 83 -7.21 -3.81 0.50
N ASN A 84 -7.35 -3.06 1.60
CA ASN A 84 -8.65 -2.86 2.25
C ASN A 84 -9.65 -2.15 1.34
N ARG A 85 -9.20 -1.15 0.58
CA ARG A 85 -10.02 -0.46 -0.41
C ARG A 85 -10.52 -1.43 -1.49
N ALA A 86 -9.63 -2.27 -2.04
CA ALA A 86 -10.02 -3.28 -3.01
C ALA A 86 -11.03 -4.27 -2.41
N TYR A 87 -10.78 -4.75 -1.20
CA TYR A 87 -11.69 -5.66 -0.49
C TYR A 87 -13.07 -5.06 -0.26
N THR A 88 -13.16 -3.82 0.24
CA THR A 88 -14.43 -3.13 0.49
C THR A 88 -15.19 -2.86 -0.80
N THR A 89 -14.48 -2.49 -1.87
CA THR A 89 -15.03 -2.30 -3.21
C THR A 89 -15.64 -3.58 -3.77
N ILE A 90 -14.87 -4.68 -3.78
CA ILE A 90 -15.34 -5.98 -4.26
C ILE A 90 -16.55 -6.44 -3.45
N GLY A 91 -16.53 -6.25 -2.12
CA GLY A 91 -17.65 -6.56 -1.25
C GLY A 91 -18.90 -5.74 -1.54
N ALA A 92 -18.76 -4.44 -1.86
CA ALA A 92 -19.87 -3.59 -2.27
C ALA A 92 -20.47 -4.03 -3.61
N VAL A 93 -19.59 -4.33 -4.60
CA VAL A 93 -20.03 -4.86 -5.90
C VAL A 93 -20.77 -6.18 -5.71
N LYS A 94 -20.21 -7.10 -4.90
CA LYS A 94 -20.86 -8.39 -4.60
C LYS A 94 -22.27 -8.21 -4.06
N LYS A 95 -22.46 -7.34 -3.07
CA LYS A 95 -23.81 -7.06 -2.51
C LYS A 95 -24.79 -6.58 -3.58
N GLN A 96 -24.34 -5.74 -4.51
CA GLN A 96 -25.18 -5.24 -5.59
C GLN A 96 -25.51 -6.35 -6.61
N VAL A 97 -24.55 -7.20 -6.94
CA VAL A 97 -24.76 -8.33 -7.87
C VAL A 97 -25.70 -9.37 -7.27
N ASP A 98 -25.51 -9.69 -5.98
CA ASP A 98 -26.39 -10.64 -5.26
C ASP A 98 -27.82 -10.09 -5.20
N LYS A 99 -28.00 -8.77 -4.94
CA LYS A 99 -29.29 -8.10 -4.99
C LYS A 99 -29.92 -8.18 -6.39
N ALA A 100 -29.14 -7.85 -7.44
CA ALA A 100 -29.61 -7.91 -8.83
C ALA A 100 -30.03 -9.33 -9.24
N ALA A 101 -29.27 -10.35 -8.85
CA ALA A 101 -29.60 -11.74 -9.10
C ALA A 101 -30.91 -12.15 -8.39
N LEU A 102 -31.08 -11.73 -7.14
CA LEU A 102 -32.30 -12.00 -6.38
C LEU A 102 -33.54 -11.32 -7.00
N GLU A 103 -33.43 -10.06 -7.42
CA GLU A 103 -34.51 -9.33 -8.09
C GLU A 103 -34.85 -9.95 -9.47
N CYS A 104 -33.83 -10.41 -10.21
CA CYS A 104 -34.02 -11.14 -11.47
C CYS A 104 -34.87 -12.39 -11.24
N VAL A 105 -34.55 -13.21 -10.23
CA VAL A 105 -35.32 -14.42 -9.92
C VAL A 105 -36.73 -14.11 -9.41
N LYS A 106 -36.89 -13.11 -8.53
CA LYS A 106 -38.18 -12.79 -7.91
C LYS A 106 -39.18 -12.10 -8.84
N ARG A 107 -38.67 -11.19 -9.69
CA ARG A 107 -39.51 -10.29 -10.50
C ARG A 107 -39.43 -10.56 -11.99
N GLY A 108 -38.58 -11.49 -12.44
CA GLY A 108 -38.39 -11.76 -13.86
C GLY A 108 -37.74 -10.60 -14.64
N ILE A 109 -37.07 -9.66 -13.94
CA ILE A 109 -36.37 -8.54 -14.59
C ILE A 109 -34.96 -8.95 -15.00
N SER A 110 -34.34 -8.22 -15.94
CA SER A 110 -32.98 -8.51 -16.35
C SER A 110 -31.96 -8.17 -15.25
N LEU A 111 -30.78 -8.81 -15.26
CA LEU A 111 -29.72 -8.60 -14.28
C LEU A 111 -29.28 -7.13 -14.21
N SER A 112 -29.10 -6.49 -15.36
CA SER A 112 -28.70 -5.08 -15.44
C SER A 112 -29.78 -4.13 -14.91
N SER A 113 -31.07 -4.50 -15.01
CA SER A 113 -32.14 -3.69 -14.45
C SER A 113 -32.19 -3.75 -12.92
N GLY A 114 -31.85 -4.90 -12.33
CA GLY A 114 -31.73 -5.07 -10.87
C GLY A 114 -30.47 -4.52 -10.25
N PHE A 115 -29.43 -4.29 -11.06
CA PHE A 115 -28.16 -3.75 -10.61
C PHE A 115 -28.21 -2.22 -10.52
N GLU A 116 -28.01 -1.65 -9.34
CA GLU A 116 -27.94 -0.20 -9.15
C GLU A 116 -26.57 0.32 -9.62
N ALA A 117 -26.55 1.33 -10.51
CA ALA A 117 -25.28 1.94 -10.93
C ALA A 117 -24.61 2.66 -9.76
N PHE A 118 -23.30 2.48 -9.62
CA PHE A 118 -22.54 3.28 -8.68
C PHE A 118 -22.56 4.75 -9.14
N SER A 119 -22.88 5.65 -8.22
CA SER A 119 -23.06 7.09 -8.50
C SER A 119 -21.71 7.82 -8.74
N SER A 120 -20.61 7.23 -8.33
CA SER A 120 -19.29 7.83 -8.47
C SER A 120 -18.32 6.94 -9.24
N ASP A 121 -17.40 7.56 -9.97
CA ASP A 121 -16.30 6.86 -10.57
C ASP A 121 -15.44 6.23 -9.48
N MET A 122 -15.09 4.97 -9.68
CA MET A 122 -14.21 4.25 -8.79
C MET A 122 -12.77 4.69 -9.06
N PRO A 123 -12.08 5.29 -8.07
CA PRO A 123 -10.71 5.74 -8.30
C PRO A 123 -9.79 4.55 -8.45
N ARG A 124 -9.04 4.55 -9.54
CA ARG A 124 -7.97 3.57 -9.79
C ARG A 124 -6.82 3.79 -8.84
N PHE A 125 -6.03 2.77 -8.60
CA PHE A 125 -4.77 2.90 -7.89
C PHE A 125 -3.70 1.99 -8.50
N ASP A 126 -2.45 2.41 -8.29
CA ASP A 126 -1.26 1.64 -8.61
C ASP A 126 -0.34 1.58 -7.40
N LEU A 127 0.62 0.67 -7.43
CA LEU A 127 1.67 0.58 -6.42
C LEU A 127 2.83 1.49 -6.80
N THR A 128 3.35 2.22 -5.83
CA THR A 128 4.55 3.05 -6.02
C THR A 128 5.81 2.19 -6.00
N ALA A 129 6.93 2.72 -6.51
CA ALA A 129 8.21 2.03 -6.47
C ALA A 129 8.66 1.70 -5.03
N ASP A 130 8.43 2.62 -4.08
CA ASP A 130 8.76 2.43 -2.66
C ASP A 130 7.93 1.32 -2.01
N GLU A 131 6.65 1.20 -2.38
CA GLU A 131 5.77 0.11 -1.91
C GLU A 131 6.23 -1.25 -2.46
N VAL A 132 6.63 -1.30 -3.73
CA VAL A 132 7.18 -2.53 -4.34
C VAL A 132 8.52 -2.91 -3.70
N GLU A 133 9.39 -1.94 -3.40
CA GLU A 133 10.63 -2.18 -2.66
C GLU A 133 10.35 -2.73 -1.26
N PHE A 134 9.40 -2.14 -0.53
CA PHE A 134 8.97 -2.64 0.77
C PHE A 134 8.45 -4.09 0.69
N LEU A 135 7.62 -4.41 -0.31
CA LEU A 135 7.11 -5.78 -0.50
C LEU A 135 8.25 -6.80 -0.65
N ARG A 136 9.34 -6.45 -1.32
CA ARG A 136 10.50 -7.35 -1.46
C ARG A 136 11.14 -7.69 -0.11
N THR A 137 11.02 -6.83 0.89
CA THR A 137 11.54 -7.10 2.24
C THR A 137 10.78 -8.21 2.97
N THR A 138 9.54 -8.48 2.58
CA THR A 138 8.73 -9.57 3.17
C THR A 138 9.27 -10.96 2.86
N ARG A 139 10.01 -11.12 1.75
CA ARG A 139 10.53 -12.41 1.25
C ARG A 139 9.46 -13.48 1.00
N ASP A 140 8.18 -13.10 0.96
CA ASP A 140 7.04 -13.98 0.67
C ASP A 140 6.62 -13.77 -0.79
N GLY A 141 7.05 -14.67 -1.67
CA GLY A 141 6.79 -14.56 -3.12
C GLY A 141 5.31 -14.56 -3.48
N ASP A 142 4.49 -15.35 -2.76
CA ASP A 142 3.06 -15.41 -3.00
C ASP A 142 2.39 -14.11 -2.58
N LEU A 143 2.75 -13.56 -1.41
CA LEU A 143 2.26 -12.27 -0.96
C LEU A 143 2.62 -11.16 -1.94
N ILE A 144 3.88 -11.13 -2.39
CA ILE A 144 4.35 -10.15 -3.37
C ILE A 144 3.53 -10.24 -4.66
N SER A 145 3.36 -11.46 -5.20
CA SER A 145 2.60 -11.69 -6.43
C SER A 145 1.14 -11.26 -6.28
N ASP A 146 0.49 -11.64 -5.18
CA ASP A 146 -0.92 -11.28 -4.94
C ASP A 146 -1.12 -9.77 -4.80
N VAL A 147 -0.22 -9.07 -4.08
CA VAL A 147 -0.28 -7.60 -3.94
C VAL A 147 0.01 -6.89 -5.27
N LEU A 148 0.98 -7.36 -6.06
CA LEU A 148 1.28 -6.79 -7.38
C LEU A 148 0.12 -6.95 -8.38
N ASN A 149 -0.67 -8.01 -8.27
CA ASN A 149 -1.84 -8.24 -9.13
C ASN A 149 -3.08 -7.43 -8.69
N LEU A 150 -3.10 -6.91 -7.46
CA LEU A 150 -4.26 -6.24 -6.88
C LEU A 150 -4.73 -4.99 -7.65
N PRO A 151 -3.83 -4.09 -8.13
CA PRO A 151 -4.23 -2.95 -8.95
C PRO A 151 -4.96 -3.41 -10.23
N GLY A 152 -4.47 -4.44 -10.90
CA GLY A 152 -5.11 -5.01 -12.09
C GLY A 152 -6.54 -5.50 -11.80
N ILE A 153 -6.72 -6.23 -10.70
CA ILE A 153 -8.05 -6.70 -10.28
C ILE A 153 -8.96 -5.51 -9.98
N HIS A 154 -8.52 -4.56 -9.14
CA HIS A 154 -9.34 -3.41 -8.74
C HIS A 154 -9.71 -2.53 -9.95
N ASN A 155 -8.75 -2.24 -10.80
CA ASN A 155 -8.96 -1.39 -11.98
C ASN A 155 -9.90 -2.06 -12.99
N MET A 156 -9.86 -3.40 -13.12
CA MET A 156 -10.83 -4.16 -13.91
C MET A 156 -12.29 -3.94 -13.42
N TYR A 157 -12.51 -3.93 -12.09
CA TYR A 157 -13.84 -3.59 -11.55
C TYR A 157 -14.24 -2.16 -11.90
N ALA A 158 -13.33 -1.20 -11.76
CA ALA A 158 -13.57 0.20 -12.11
C ALA A 158 -13.99 0.34 -13.58
N ASP A 159 -13.26 -0.31 -14.49
CA ASP A 159 -13.55 -0.29 -15.93
C ASP A 159 -14.88 -0.94 -16.26
N THR A 160 -15.16 -2.11 -15.66
CA THR A 160 -16.41 -2.84 -15.88
C THR A 160 -17.62 -2.03 -15.40
N LEU A 161 -17.52 -1.37 -14.24
CA LEU A 161 -18.59 -0.54 -13.70
C LEU A 161 -18.80 0.74 -14.50
N SER A 162 -17.73 1.37 -14.98
CA SER A 162 -17.81 2.52 -15.90
C SER A 162 -18.52 2.13 -17.19
N LEU A 163 -18.10 1.02 -17.81
CA LEU A 163 -18.73 0.52 -19.03
C LEU A 163 -20.21 0.16 -18.82
N LEU A 164 -20.54 -0.45 -17.69
CA LEU A 164 -21.95 -0.77 -17.35
C LEU A 164 -22.79 0.51 -17.19
N ARG A 165 -22.23 1.55 -16.58
CA ARG A 165 -22.89 2.87 -16.48
C ARG A 165 -23.15 3.44 -17.88
N ASP A 166 -22.17 3.38 -18.77
CA ASP A 166 -22.31 3.90 -20.13
C ASP A 166 -23.38 3.14 -20.93
N TYR A 167 -23.46 1.82 -20.78
CA TYR A 167 -24.55 1.04 -21.37
C TYR A 167 -25.92 1.46 -20.83
N LYS A 168 -26.04 1.66 -19.51
CA LYS A 168 -27.31 2.11 -18.91
C LYS A 168 -27.73 3.49 -19.40
N LEU A 169 -26.82 4.44 -19.50
CA LEU A 169 -27.11 5.76 -20.04
C LEU A 169 -27.59 5.67 -21.50
N ARG A 170 -26.92 4.90 -22.33
CA ARG A 170 -27.38 4.67 -23.72
C ARG A 170 -28.74 3.99 -23.79
N ILE A 171 -29.03 3.05 -22.91
CA ILE A 171 -30.38 2.44 -22.83
C ILE A 171 -31.43 3.50 -22.49
N LEU A 172 -31.16 4.39 -21.53
CA LEU A 172 -32.08 5.47 -21.15
C LEU A 172 -32.31 6.45 -22.33
N GLU A 173 -31.27 6.87 -23.01
CA GLU A 173 -31.37 7.72 -24.22
C GLU A 173 -32.22 7.05 -25.33
N LEU A 174 -32.04 5.76 -25.52
CA LEU A 174 -32.83 5.00 -26.49
C LEU A 174 -34.29 4.78 -26.04
N GLN A 175 -34.55 4.80 -24.72
CA GLN A 175 -35.92 4.68 -24.18
C GLN A 175 -36.76 5.92 -24.45
N GLU A 176 -36.19 7.12 -24.50
CA GLU A 176 -36.93 8.35 -24.84
C GLU A 176 -37.54 8.30 -26.25
N SER A 177 -36.89 7.55 -27.17
CA SER A 177 -37.33 7.35 -28.56
C SER A 177 -38.05 6.01 -28.79
N THR A 178 -38.24 5.20 -27.75
CA THR A 178 -38.75 3.83 -27.85
C THR A 178 -39.80 3.57 -26.75
N SER A 179 -41.03 3.21 -27.11
CA SER A 179 -42.04 2.85 -26.10
C SER A 179 -41.75 1.46 -25.51
N LEU A 180 -41.94 1.34 -24.17
CA LEU A 180 -41.96 0.05 -23.49
C LEU A 180 -43.40 -0.48 -23.49
N ARG A 181 -43.63 -1.66 -24.04
CA ARG A 181 -44.89 -2.38 -23.91
C ARG A 181 -44.69 -3.62 -23.02
N LEU A 182 -45.69 -3.90 -22.18
CA LEU A 182 -45.78 -5.19 -21.51
C LEU A 182 -46.27 -6.20 -22.56
N ASP A 183 -45.52 -7.23 -22.82
CA ASP A 183 -46.04 -8.40 -23.52
C ASP A 183 -46.95 -9.17 -22.56
N GLY A 184 -47.90 -9.90 -22.95
CA GLY A 184 -48.84 -10.61 -22.08
C GLY A 184 -48.19 -11.55 -21.03
N SER A 185 -46.86 -11.70 -21.02
CA SER A 185 -46.07 -12.46 -20.06
C SER A 185 -45.55 -11.62 -18.86
N GLY A 186 -45.84 -10.33 -18.85
CA GLY A 186 -45.35 -9.40 -17.81
C GLY A 186 -43.93 -8.88 -18.07
N THR A 187 -43.34 -9.23 -19.18
CA THR A 187 -42.00 -8.73 -19.61
C THR A 187 -42.12 -7.42 -20.39
N SER A 188 -41.27 -6.46 -20.07
CA SER A 188 -41.20 -5.20 -20.82
C SER A 188 -40.43 -5.40 -22.14
N VAL A 189 -41.04 -5.08 -23.26
CA VAL A 189 -40.42 -5.20 -24.59
C VAL A 189 -40.18 -3.82 -25.19
N PHE A 190 -39.01 -3.59 -25.72
CA PHE A 190 -38.71 -2.39 -26.50
C PHE A 190 -39.45 -2.44 -27.84
N VAL A 191 -40.21 -1.40 -28.16
CA VAL A 191 -40.96 -1.26 -29.41
C VAL A 191 -40.62 0.08 -30.04
N GLY A 192 -40.36 0.10 -31.35
CA GLY A 192 -40.00 1.30 -32.10
C GLY A 192 -38.72 1.17 -32.94
N PRO A 193 -38.33 2.22 -33.62
CA PRO A 193 -37.20 2.17 -34.58
C PRO A 193 -35.85 1.80 -33.97
N ASN A 194 -35.67 2.11 -32.69
CA ASN A 194 -34.44 1.82 -31.94
C ASN A 194 -34.51 0.55 -31.06
N ALA A 195 -35.57 -0.22 -31.16
CA ALA A 195 -35.81 -1.39 -30.30
C ALA A 195 -34.69 -2.45 -30.38
N SER A 196 -34.19 -2.71 -31.57
CA SER A 196 -33.09 -3.68 -31.78
C SER A 196 -31.79 -3.23 -31.11
N ARG A 197 -31.48 -1.93 -31.21
CA ARG A 197 -30.30 -1.35 -30.59
C ARG A 197 -30.42 -1.34 -29.04
N ALA A 198 -31.58 -0.95 -28.51
CA ALA A 198 -31.85 -0.98 -27.09
C ALA A 198 -31.74 -2.41 -26.49
N ARG A 199 -32.22 -3.42 -27.22
CA ARG A 199 -32.06 -4.84 -26.83
C ARG A 199 -30.59 -5.27 -26.81
N LEU A 200 -29.80 -4.85 -27.79
CA LEU A 200 -28.37 -5.17 -27.86
C LEU A 200 -27.62 -4.54 -26.69
N GLU A 201 -27.83 -3.24 -26.41
CA GLU A 201 -27.20 -2.54 -25.28
C GLU A 201 -27.58 -3.20 -23.95
N LYS A 202 -28.85 -3.58 -23.77
CA LYS A 202 -29.33 -4.30 -22.59
C LYS A 202 -28.69 -5.68 -22.44
N TYR A 203 -28.57 -6.43 -23.52
CA TYR A 203 -27.88 -7.72 -23.53
C TYR A 203 -26.41 -7.60 -23.13
N GLN A 204 -25.71 -6.57 -23.62
CA GLN A 204 -24.30 -6.31 -23.23
C GLN A 204 -24.20 -5.93 -21.73
N ALA A 205 -25.10 -5.09 -21.24
CA ALA A 205 -25.18 -4.76 -19.82
C ALA A 205 -25.42 -5.99 -18.94
N ASP A 206 -26.35 -6.88 -19.34
CA ASP A 206 -26.63 -8.13 -18.61
C ASP A 206 -25.41 -9.06 -18.59
N LYS A 207 -24.66 -9.15 -19.71
CA LYS A 207 -23.39 -9.90 -19.76
C LYS A 207 -22.34 -9.35 -18.79
N LEU A 208 -22.22 -8.03 -18.68
CA LEU A 208 -21.27 -7.42 -17.75
C LEU A 208 -21.64 -7.75 -16.29
N VAL A 209 -22.92 -7.65 -15.94
CA VAL A 209 -23.38 -8.02 -14.57
C VAL A 209 -23.15 -9.51 -14.31
N ALA A 210 -23.41 -10.38 -15.27
CA ALA A 210 -23.13 -11.81 -15.14
C ALA A 210 -21.62 -12.08 -14.94
N SER A 211 -20.76 -11.35 -15.66
CA SER A 211 -19.30 -11.43 -15.46
C SER A 211 -18.89 -10.96 -14.07
N LEU A 212 -19.49 -9.87 -13.54
CA LEU A 212 -19.23 -9.38 -12.20
C LEU A 212 -19.62 -10.41 -11.13
N ILE A 213 -20.66 -11.22 -11.33
CA ILE A 213 -21.00 -12.35 -10.43
C ILE A 213 -19.80 -13.31 -10.33
N GLY A 214 -19.28 -13.77 -11.47
CA GLY A 214 -18.12 -14.66 -11.51
C GLY A 214 -16.86 -14.06 -10.88
N PHE A 215 -16.59 -12.80 -11.16
CA PHE A 215 -15.44 -12.09 -10.60
C PHE A 215 -15.54 -11.95 -9.08
N THR A 216 -16.68 -11.51 -8.55
CA THR A 216 -16.85 -11.29 -7.11
C THR A 216 -16.79 -12.60 -6.31
N LEU A 217 -17.32 -13.69 -6.85
CA LEU A 217 -17.23 -15.02 -6.22
C LEU A 217 -15.77 -15.51 -6.08
N ARG A 218 -14.92 -15.20 -7.06
CA ARG A 218 -13.50 -15.56 -7.06
C ARG A 218 -12.66 -14.61 -6.20
N ASP A 219 -12.86 -13.30 -6.36
CA ASP A 219 -11.93 -12.28 -5.91
C ASP A 219 -12.19 -11.83 -4.46
N GLU A 220 -13.44 -11.89 -3.97
CA GLU A 220 -13.76 -11.52 -2.58
C GLU A 220 -13.03 -12.39 -1.56
N PRO A 221 -13.10 -13.74 -1.60
CA PRO A 221 -12.39 -14.57 -0.65
C PRO A 221 -10.86 -14.44 -0.78
N ARG A 222 -10.34 -14.28 -2.00
CA ARG A 222 -8.92 -14.09 -2.27
C ARG A 222 -8.41 -12.78 -1.66
N THR A 223 -9.12 -11.67 -1.89
CA THR A 223 -8.72 -10.35 -1.36
C THR A 223 -8.84 -10.30 0.17
N ARG A 224 -9.86 -10.98 0.74
CA ARG A 224 -10.00 -11.15 2.18
C ARG A 224 -8.82 -11.91 2.80
N ALA A 225 -8.41 -13.01 2.17
CA ALA A 225 -7.25 -13.80 2.61
C ALA A 225 -5.95 -12.98 2.50
N LEU A 226 -5.79 -12.23 1.39
CA LEU A 226 -4.66 -11.34 1.17
C LEU A 226 -4.58 -10.26 2.26
N LEU A 227 -5.70 -9.62 2.61
CA LEU A 227 -5.73 -8.60 3.66
C LEU A 227 -5.25 -9.18 5.00
N LYS A 228 -5.76 -10.35 5.40
CA LYS A 228 -5.34 -11.02 6.64
C LYS A 228 -3.85 -11.37 6.64
N LYS A 229 -3.37 -11.98 5.55
CA LYS A 229 -1.96 -12.37 5.40
C LYS A 229 -1.04 -11.14 5.46
N SER A 230 -1.39 -10.08 4.73
CA SER A 230 -0.62 -8.82 4.72
C SER A 230 -0.56 -8.18 6.10
N GLN A 231 -1.67 -8.13 6.85
CA GLN A 231 -1.70 -7.59 8.21
C GLN A 231 -0.72 -8.31 9.13
N ILE A 232 -0.74 -9.64 9.12
CA ILE A 232 0.15 -10.45 9.96
C ILE A 232 1.62 -10.18 9.58
N THR A 233 1.96 -10.34 8.29
CA THR A 233 3.33 -10.19 7.80
C THR A 233 3.89 -8.77 8.05
N PHE A 234 3.07 -7.74 7.84
CA PHE A 234 3.54 -6.36 8.01
C PHE A 234 3.67 -5.98 9.48
N ILE A 235 2.80 -6.48 10.38
CA ILE A 235 2.95 -6.33 11.84
C ILE A 235 4.27 -6.96 12.31
N GLU A 236 4.62 -8.13 11.80
CA GLU A 236 5.88 -8.80 12.13
C GLU A 236 7.12 -8.00 11.68
N LEU A 237 7.02 -7.31 10.53
CA LEU A 237 8.14 -6.54 9.97
C LEU A 237 8.35 -5.17 10.62
N VAL A 238 7.26 -4.39 10.78
CA VAL A 238 7.37 -2.97 11.19
C VAL A 238 6.89 -2.71 12.62
N GLY A 239 6.23 -3.67 13.27
CA GLY A 239 5.66 -3.52 14.60
C GLY A 239 4.18 -3.10 14.58
N LYS A 240 3.42 -3.59 15.56
CA LYS A 240 1.96 -3.34 15.67
C LYS A 240 1.63 -1.86 15.87
N GLU A 241 2.49 -1.15 16.61
CA GLU A 241 2.35 0.29 16.91
C GLU A 241 2.38 1.18 15.67
N HIS A 242 2.96 0.71 14.57
CA HIS A 242 3.11 1.46 13.33
C HIS A 242 2.00 1.23 12.31
N ILE A 243 1.18 0.18 12.48
CA ILE A 243 0.12 -0.19 11.51
C ILE A 243 -1.25 0.37 11.91
N GLY A 244 -1.38 0.89 13.16
CA GLY A 244 -2.66 1.41 13.65
C GLY A 244 -3.66 0.30 14.01
N PRO A 245 -4.94 0.63 14.22
CA PRO A 245 -5.94 -0.37 14.57
C PRO A 245 -6.06 -1.40 13.45
N VAL A 246 -5.84 -2.66 13.79
CA VAL A 246 -6.05 -3.81 12.90
C VAL A 246 -7.54 -3.82 12.54
N TRP A 247 -7.85 -3.68 11.24
CA TRP A 247 -9.23 -3.83 10.78
C TRP A 247 -9.69 -5.26 11.08
N ASP A 248 -10.68 -5.39 11.96
CA ASP A 248 -11.23 -6.70 12.29
C ASP A 248 -12.00 -7.27 11.08
N VAL A 249 -11.33 -8.15 10.35
CA VAL A 249 -11.91 -8.86 9.19
C VAL A 249 -12.75 -10.05 9.64
N SER A 250 -12.80 -10.34 10.97
CA SER A 250 -13.50 -11.51 11.52
C SER A 250 -14.99 -11.27 11.76
N SER A 251 -15.47 -10.02 11.76
CA SER A 251 -16.81 -9.64 12.27
C SER A 251 -17.88 -9.45 11.20
N LYS A 252 -17.80 -10.10 10.01
CA LYS A 252 -18.95 -10.12 9.10
C LYS A 252 -19.06 -11.43 8.34
#